data_5e50060e054bd48c59341fec140b67d1
#
_entry.id   5e50060e054bd48c59341fec140b67d1
#
_cell.length_a   1.000
_cell.length_b   1.000
_cell.length_c   1.000
_cell.angle_alpha   90.00
_cell.angle_beta   90.00
_cell.angle_gamma   90.00
#
_symmetry.space_group_name_H-M   'P 1'
#
loop_
_entity.id
_entity.type
_entity.pdbx_description
1 polymer ?
#
loop_
_entity_poly.entity_id
_entity_poly.type
_entity_poly.pdbx_seq_one_letter_code
_entity_poly.pdbx_strand_id
1 'polypeptide(L)'
;MNYRETAKKVKEASIILGALPEADRNRALQAIGRALMEHKEEIFAANRQDLEKGADLPAPILGRQKFDDHKLQDVVAGIEGLVGLENPVARVLFERELDEGLVLSRVTCPIGVIGVIFESRPDALVQISSLCIKSGNGSILKGGSEALRTNKALFDVIYQAGIEAGLPEYFTALIEDRAGISEIIKCSESIDLLIPRGSNAFVKFIMDNSDIPVMGHADGICHVYVDKDADLDKAIPLIIDAKTQYVAACNAAETLLLHKDIAEEVMKRLPGASKTAVEYIPAASEEDFREYLDYKMTVKVVEDVREAIAHINHYGSHHTDSIVTENAAAADLFQNLVDSAGVYWNASTRFADGFRYGFGAEVGISTGKMPPRGPVGLDGLVTYKYKLKGNGHIVGDYASGKRSFHFREL
;
A
#
# COMPACT_ATOMS: atom_id res chain seq x y z
N MET A 1 3.17 2.49 29.25
CA MET A 1 1.82 2.48 28.63
C MET A 1 1.32 1.04 28.60
N ASN A 2 0.04 0.77 28.87
CA ASN A 2 -0.52 -0.57 28.68
C ASN A 2 -1.03 -0.67 27.23
N TYR A 3 -0.23 -1.25 26.34
CA TYR A 3 -0.51 -1.28 24.89
C TYR A 3 -1.77 -2.07 24.53
N ARG A 4 -2.07 -3.16 25.26
CA ARG A 4 -3.29 -3.93 25.05
C ARG A 4 -4.54 -3.14 25.41
N GLU A 5 -4.49 -2.38 26.50
CA GLU A 5 -5.60 -1.51 26.90
C GLU A 5 -5.78 -0.36 25.91
N THR A 6 -4.67 0.24 25.44
CA THR A 6 -4.72 1.27 24.39
C THR A 6 -5.33 0.73 23.11
N ALA A 7 -4.91 -0.45 22.65
CA ALA A 7 -5.47 -1.09 21.46
C ALA A 7 -6.97 -1.35 21.58
N LYS A 8 -7.42 -1.79 22.77
CA LYS A 8 -8.86 -1.97 23.06
C LYS A 8 -9.64 -0.66 22.96
N LYS A 9 -9.11 0.44 23.51
CA LYS A 9 -9.77 1.76 23.43
C LYS A 9 -9.84 2.25 21.98
N VAL A 10 -8.76 2.04 21.18
CA VAL A 10 -8.78 2.35 19.74
C VAL A 10 -9.82 1.50 19.02
N LYS A 11 -9.98 0.22 19.39
CA LYS A 11 -11.02 -0.66 18.81
C LYS A 11 -12.42 -0.15 19.10
N GLU A 12 -12.71 0.27 20.31
CA GLU A 12 -13.98 0.85 20.69
C GLU A 12 -14.26 2.17 19.92
N ALA A 13 -13.25 3.04 19.85
CA ALA A 13 -13.32 4.31 19.10
C ALA A 13 -13.51 4.09 17.59
N SER A 14 -12.89 3.06 17.01
CA SER A 14 -12.99 2.77 15.57
C SER A 14 -14.41 2.48 15.10
N ILE A 15 -15.25 1.90 15.98
CA ILE A 15 -16.67 1.64 15.68
C ILE A 15 -17.41 2.97 15.52
N ILE A 16 -17.14 3.93 16.40
CA ILE A 16 -17.76 5.26 16.37
C ILE A 16 -17.26 6.03 15.14
N LEU A 17 -15.93 6.04 14.91
CA LEU A 17 -15.31 6.71 13.77
C LEU A 17 -15.86 6.19 12.43
N GLY A 18 -16.00 4.87 12.30
CA GLY A 18 -16.54 4.22 11.09
C GLY A 18 -18.02 4.52 10.83
N ALA A 19 -18.76 4.95 11.86
CA ALA A 19 -20.16 5.34 11.75
C ALA A 19 -20.36 6.85 11.50
N LEU A 20 -19.30 7.68 11.66
CA LEU A 20 -19.39 9.11 11.38
C LEU A 20 -19.74 9.39 9.92
N PRO A 21 -20.54 10.42 9.64
CA PRO A 21 -20.75 10.92 8.29
C PRO A 21 -19.44 11.34 7.62
N GLU A 22 -19.34 11.21 6.31
CA GLU A 22 -18.17 11.66 5.55
C GLU A 22 -17.85 13.15 5.81
N ALA A 23 -18.87 13.98 5.86
CA ALA A 23 -18.71 15.41 6.11
C ALA A 23 -17.97 15.71 7.43
N ASP A 24 -18.22 14.90 8.47
CA ASP A 24 -17.56 15.09 9.77
C ASP A 24 -16.11 14.65 9.72
N ARG A 25 -15.81 13.52 9.05
CA ARG A 25 -14.43 13.08 8.83
C ARG A 25 -13.63 14.05 7.95
N ASN A 26 -14.25 14.59 6.89
CA ASN A 26 -13.63 15.59 6.03
C ASN A 26 -13.38 16.91 6.79
N ARG A 27 -14.33 17.35 7.64
CA ARG A 27 -14.14 18.53 8.51
C ARG A 27 -12.95 18.35 9.47
N ALA A 28 -12.82 17.15 10.06
CA ALA A 28 -11.69 16.83 10.92
C ALA A 28 -10.35 16.84 10.15
N LEU A 29 -10.30 16.26 8.95
CA LEU A 29 -9.12 16.32 8.10
C LEU A 29 -8.72 17.75 7.76
N GLN A 30 -9.66 18.62 7.41
CA GLN A 30 -9.40 20.03 7.15
C GLN A 30 -8.90 20.76 8.39
N ALA A 31 -9.45 20.45 9.57
CA ALA A 31 -8.99 21.04 10.85
C ALA A 31 -7.54 20.59 11.15
N ILE A 32 -7.23 19.32 10.96
CA ILE A 32 -5.87 18.78 11.10
C ILE A 32 -4.89 19.48 10.15
N GLY A 33 -5.25 19.65 8.87
CA GLY A 33 -4.40 20.34 7.89
C GLY A 33 -4.07 21.79 8.32
N ARG A 34 -5.07 22.54 8.82
CA ARG A 34 -4.85 23.89 9.37
C ARG A 34 -3.97 23.87 10.62
N ALA A 35 -4.24 22.99 11.57
CA ALA A 35 -3.47 22.87 12.80
C ALA A 35 -2.00 22.52 12.54
N LEU A 36 -1.70 21.65 11.58
CA LEU A 36 -0.33 21.33 11.19
C LEU A 36 0.42 22.59 10.68
N MET A 37 -0.24 23.45 9.91
CA MET A 37 0.35 24.73 9.45
C MET A 37 0.53 25.74 10.60
N GLU A 38 -0.41 25.81 11.53
CA GLU A 38 -0.37 26.69 12.70
C GLU A 38 0.75 26.32 13.68
N HIS A 39 0.99 25.00 13.87
CA HIS A 39 2.00 24.47 14.78
C HIS A 39 3.34 24.12 14.12
N LYS A 40 3.59 24.62 12.89
CA LYS A 40 4.78 24.25 12.10
C LYS A 40 6.11 24.51 12.82
N GLU A 41 6.24 25.59 13.56
CA GLU A 41 7.48 25.94 14.26
C GLU A 41 7.82 24.93 15.37
N GLU A 42 6.81 24.43 16.09
CA GLU A 42 6.95 23.39 17.10
C GLU A 42 7.39 22.07 16.46
N ILE A 43 6.75 21.68 15.36
CA ILE A 43 7.07 20.47 14.61
C ILE A 43 8.51 20.56 14.06
N PHE A 44 8.90 21.69 13.49
CA PHE A 44 10.26 21.89 12.97
C PHE A 44 11.31 21.92 14.08
N ALA A 45 10.98 22.46 15.27
CA ALA A 45 11.89 22.41 16.42
C ALA A 45 12.13 20.96 16.89
N ALA A 46 11.08 20.14 16.95
CA ALA A 46 11.18 18.71 17.25
C ALA A 46 12.02 17.96 16.19
N ASN A 47 11.82 18.30 14.91
CA ASN A 47 12.58 17.67 13.82
C ASN A 47 14.07 18.03 13.86
N ARG A 48 14.41 19.29 14.14
CA ARG A 48 15.82 19.68 14.34
C ARG A 48 16.50 18.86 15.44
N GLN A 49 15.83 18.65 16.58
CA GLN A 49 16.38 17.84 17.68
C GLN A 49 16.61 16.37 17.28
N ASP A 50 15.71 15.79 16.49
CA ASP A 50 15.88 14.42 15.99
C ASP A 50 17.04 14.34 14.97
N LEU A 51 17.17 15.33 14.07
CA LEU A 51 18.27 15.40 13.09
C LEU A 51 19.62 15.60 13.77
N GLU A 52 19.71 16.45 14.80
CA GLU A 52 20.92 16.66 15.60
C GLU A 52 21.35 15.37 16.32
N LYS A 53 20.40 14.67 16.94
CA LYS A 53 20.65 13.37 17.59
C LYS A 53 21.08 12.29 16.62
N GLY A 54 20.57 12.34 15.40
CA GLY A 54 20.83 11.37 14.32
C GLY A 54 21.97 11.77 13.38
N ALA A 55 22.79 12.77 13.69
CA ALA A 55 23.78 13.33 12.77
C ALA A 55 24.78 12.29 12.20
N ASP A 56 25.02 11.20 12.92
CA ASP A 56 25.89 10.09 12.48
C ASP A 56 25.19 9.03 11.61
N LEU A 57 23.89 9.20 11.35
CA LEU A 57 23.15 8.28 10.51
C LEU A 57 23.51 8.47 9.02
N PRO A 58 23.39 7.40 8.20
CA PRO A 58 23.60 7.51 6.77
C PRO A 58 22.76 8.59 6.11
N ALA A 59 23.34 9.35 5.17
CA ALA A 59 22.66 10.46 4.48
C ALA A 59 21.27 10.13 3.89
N PRO A 60 21.02 8.92 3.34
CA PRO A 60 19.67 8.55 2.89
C PRO A 60 18.64 8.45 4.02
N ILE A 61 19.05 8.05 5.23
CA ILE A 61 18.18 7.99 6.40
C ILE A 61 17.87 9.40 6.90
N LEU A 62 18.89 10.25 7.03
CA LEU A 62 18.73 11.66 7.38
C LEU A 62 17.79 12.39 6.41
N GLY A 63 17.95 12.16 5.10
CA GLY A 63 17.10 12.74 4.07
C GLY A 63 15.61 12.33 4.20
N ARG A 64 15.35 11.08 4.62
CA ARG A 64 13.99 10.59 4.88
C ARG A 64 13.40 11.15 6.17
N GLN A 65 14.24 11.43 7.17
CA GLN A 65 13.87 11.93 8.49
C GLN A 65 13.55 13.43 8.47
N LYS A 66 14.09 14.15 7.49
CA LYS A 66 13.90 15.59 7.37
C LYS A 66 12.43 15.92 7.15
N PHE A 67 11.88 16.85 7.97
CA PHE A 67 10.54 17.38 7.86
C PHE A 67 10.59 18.90 7.87
N ASP A 68 10.64 19.49 6.69
CA ASP A 68 10.73 20.92 6.46
C ASP A 68 9.42 21.50 5.90
N ASP A 69 9.43 22.81 5.58
CA ASP A 69 8.26 23.50 5.05
C ASP A 69 7.72 22.88 3.75
N HIS A 70 8.60 22.38 2.88
CA HIS A 70 8.18 21.68 1.65
C HIS A 70 7.41 20.39 1.99
N LYS A 71 7.96 19.57 2.89
CA LYS A 71 7.31 18.35 3.35
C LYS A 71 5.98 18.62 4.05
N LEU A 72 5.91 19.69 4.84
CA LEU A 72 4.66 20.11 5.48
C LEU A 72 3.61 20.48 4.45
N GLN A 73 3.98 21.29 3.44
CA GLN A 73 3.07 21.67 2.36
C GLN A 73 2.60 20.43 1.57
N ASP A 74 3.49 19.50 1.27
CA ASP A 74 3.16 18.24 0.57
C ASP A 74 2.10 17.43 1.35
N VAL A 75 2.27 17.25 2.67
CA VAL A 75 1.32 16.45 3.46
C VAL A 75 -0.01 17.18 3.64
N VAL A 76 -0.02 18.50 3.75
CA VAL A 76 -1.26 19.30 3.81
C VAL A 76 -2.00 19.26 2.48
N ALA A 77 -1.30 19.42 1.36
CA ALA A 77 -1.89 19.25 0.04
C ALA A 77 -2.42 17.81 -0.16
N GLY A 78 -1.72 16.81 0.39
CA GLY A 78 -2.21 15.43 0.43
C GLY A 78 -3.52 15.27 1.21
N ILE A 79 -3.68 15.95 2.35
CA ILE A 79 -4.93 15.97 3.13
C ILE A 79 -6.07 16.61 2.32
N GLU A 80 -5.80 17.76 1.67
CA GLU A 80 -6.78 18.45 0.82
C GLU A 80 -7.22 17.59 -0.36
N GLY A 81 -6.26 16.93 -1.04
CA GLY A 81 -6.55 15.98 -2.09
C GLY A 81 -7.42 14.83 -1.61
N LEU A 82 -7.11 14.29 -0.42
CA LEU A 82 -7.85 13.20 0.20
C LEU A 82 -9.31 13.57 0.55
N VAL A 83 -9.54 14.80 1.01
CA VAL A 83 -10.90 15.33 1.25
C VAL A 83 -11.73 15.31 -0.03
N GLY A 84 -11.11 15.60 -1.18
CA GLY A 84 -11.77 15.62 -2.49
C GLY A 84 -12.05 14.23 -3.09
N LEU A 85 -11.47 13.16 -2.56
CA LEU A 85 -11.72 11.80 -3.05
C LEU A 85 -13.10 11.30 -2.60
N GLU A 86 -13.68 10.41 -3.41
CA GLU A 86 -14.94 9.74 -3.11
C GLU A 86 -14.89 9.01 -1.76
N ASN A 87 -16.01 9.05 -1.04
CA ASN A 87 -16.14 8.34 0.24
C ASN A 87 -16.00 6.82 0.04
N PRO A 88 -14.99 6.17 0.64
CA PRO A 88 -14.85 4.72 0.51
C PRO A 88 -15.85 3.93 1.37
N VAL A 89 -16.50 4.57 2.35
CA VAL A 89 -17.38 3.92 3.34
C VAL A 89 -18.83 4.02 2.93
N ALA A 90 -19.58 2.95 3.16
CA ALA A 90 -21.02 2.82 2.89
C ALA A 90 -21.40 2.85 1.39
N ARG A 91 -20.46 2.64 0.47
CA ARG A 91 -20.77 2.43 -0.95
C ARG A 91 -21.56 1.13 -1.13
N VAL A 92 -22.64 1.17 -1.88
CA VAL A 92 -23.41 -0.03 -2.25
C VAL A 92 -22.66 -0.72 -3.38
N LEU A 93 -22.17 -1.94 -3.12
CA LEU A 93 -21.49 -2.78 -4.10
C LEU A 93 -22.44 -3.71 -4.84
N PHE A 94 -23.58 -3.98 -4.21
CA PHE A 94 -24.57 -4.93 -4.69
C PHE A 94 -25.86 -4.76 -3.90
N GLU A 95 -27.02 -4.78 -4.59
CA GLU A 95 -28.33 -4.76 -3.96
C GLU A 95 -29.30 -5.70 -4.69
N ARG A 96 -30.01 -6.52 -3.91
CA ARG A 96 -30.94 -7.51 -4.43
C ARG A 96 -32.14 -7.64 -3.53
N GLU A 97 -33.32 -7.61 -4.10
CA GLU A 97 -34.54 -8.05 -3.43
C GLU A 97 -34.59 -9.58 -3.48
N LEU A 98 -34.61 -10.21 -2.31
CA LEU A 98 -34.67 -11.67 -2.17
C LEU A 98 -36.10 -12.19 -2.26
N ASP A 99 -37.07 -11.41 -1.76
CA ASP A 99 -38.51 -11.57 -1.81
C ASP A 99 -39.14 -10.19 -1.58
N GLU A 100 -40.41 -10.01 -1.83
CA GLU A 100 -41.11 -8.73 -1.67
C GLU A 100 -40.85 -8.10 -0.30
N GLY A 101 -40.14 -6.95 -0.29
CA GLY A 101 -39.75 -6.22 0.91
C GLY A 101 -38.63 -6.86 1.74
N LEU A 102 -37.92 -7.88 1.21
CA LEU A 102 -36.73 -8.46 1.80
C LEU A 102 -35.51 -8.09 0.94
N VAL A 103 -34.81 -7.02 1.29
CA VAL A 103 -33.71 -6.44 0.50
C VAL A 103 -32.37 -6.69 1.15
N LEU A 104 -31.46 -7.34 0.41
CA LEU A 104 -30.07 -7.57 0.78
C LEU A 104 -29.17 -6.57 0.06
N SER A 105 -28.40 -5.78 0.82
CA SER A 105 -27.36 -4.89 0.29
C SER A 105 -25.99 -5.32 0.77
N ARG A 106 -24.97 -5.34 -0.10
CA ARG A 106 -23.56 -5.45 0.26
C ARG A 106 -22.94 -4.06 0.23
N VAL A 107 -22.48 -3.57 1.37
CA VAL A 107 -21.97 -2.20 1.51
C VAL A 107 -20.56 -2.21 2.07
N THR A 108 -19.72 -1.26 1.60
CA THR A 108 -18.38 -1.09 2.15
C THR A 108 -18.43 -0.62 3.61
N CYS A 109 -17.46 -1.06 4.40
CA CYS A 109 -17.25 -0.60 5.77
C CYS A 109 -15.75 -0.58 6.09
N PRO A 110 -15.30 0.21 7.08
CA PRO A 110 -13.90 0.19 7.52
C PRO A 110 -13.44 -1.23 7.89
N ILE A 111 -12.14 -1.51 7.72
CA ILE A 111 -11.52 -2.74 8.23
C ILE A 111 -11.64 -2.80 9.75
N GLY A 112 -11.41 -1.68 10.43
CA GLY A 112 -11.48 -1.54 11.89
C GLY A 112 -10.28 -0.79 12.45
N VAL A 113 -9.35 -1.48 13.12
CA VAL A 113 -8.12 -0.90 13.63
C VAL A 113 -6.93 -1.33 12.78
N ILE A 114 -6.18 -0.37 12.30
CA ILE A 114 -4.98 -0.58 11.49
C ILE A 114 -3.75 -0.21 12.31
N GLY A 115 -2.88 -1.20 12.58
CA GLY A 115 -1.58 -0.98 13.18
C GLY A 115 -0.55 -0.68 12.08
N VAL A 116 0.11 0.47 12.12
CA VAL A 116 1.12 0.84 11.13
C VAL A 116 2.46 1.04 11.79
N ILE A 117 3.45 0.27 11.36
CA ILE A 117 4.80 0.30 11.88
C ILE A 117 5.72 0.77 10.75
N PHE A 118 6.34 1.94 10.92
CA PHE A 118 7.13 2.59 9.86
C PHE A 118 8.47 3.12 10.38
N GLU A 119 9.45 3.18 9.49
CA GLU A 119 10.81 3.68 9.76
C GLU A 119 11.03 5.05 9.11
N SER A 120 11.79 5.92 9.79
CA SER A 120 12.45 7.13 9.25
C SER A 120 11.61 8.06 8.35
N ARG A 121 10.29 8.14 8.52
CA ARG A 121 9.41 8.95 7.67
C ARG A 121 8.32 9.64 8.48
N PRO A 122 8.60 10.84 9.06
CA PRO A 122 7.57 11.58 9.78
C PRO A 122 6.35 11.95 8.92
N ASP A 123 6.56 12.22 7.63
CA ASP A 123 5.49 12.48 6.64
C ASP A 123 4.50 11.31 6.55
N ALA A 124 4.97 10.07 6.68
CA ALA A 124 4.13 8.88 6.66
C ALA A 124 3.10 8.87 7.81
N LEU A 125 3.45 9.41 8.99
CA LEU A 125 2.51 9.52 10.11
C LEU A 125 1.27 10.32 9.73
N VAL A 126 1.47 11.49 9.09
CA VAL A 126 0.38 12.36 8.65
C VAL A 126 -0.46 11.68 7.56
N GLN A 127 0.20 11.13 6.55
CA GLN A 127 -0.48 10.45 5.43
C GLN A 127 -1.34 9.29 5.90
N ILE A 128 -0.79 8.43 6.76
CA ILE A 128 -1.48 7.23 7.24
C ILE A 128 -2.64 7.59 8.16
N SER A 129 -2.43 8.52 9.10
CA SER A 129 -3.50 9.01 9.98
C SER A 129 -4.68 9.57 9.16
N SER A 130 -4.37 10.36 8.14
CA SER A 130 -5.38 10.98 7.27
C SER A 130 -6.15 9.94 6.46
N LEU A 131 -5.46 8.93 5.91
CA LEU A 131 -6.09 7.82 5.20
C LEU A 131 -7.00 6.99 6.12
N CYS A 132 -6.57 6.71 7.35
CA CYS A 132 -7.38 6.01 8.35
C CYS A 132 -8.63 6.81 8.72
N ILE A 133 -8.50 8.12 8.96
CA ILE A 133 -9.66 9.00 9.23
C ILE A 133 -10.63 9.00 8.05
N LYS A 134 -10.14 9.22 6.81
CA LYS A 134 -11.01 9.25 5.61
C LYS A 134 -11.76 7.94 5.42
N SER A 135 -11.09 6.81 5.64
CA SER A 135 -11.68 5.47 5.51
C SER A 135 -12.44 4.98 6.75
N GLY A 136 -12.49 5.79 7.82
CA GLY A 136 -13.21 5.48 9.05
C GLY A 136 -12.55 4.42 9.92
N ASN A 137 -11.25 4.16 9.75
CA ASN A 137 -10.48 3.21 10.54
C ASN A 137 -9.82 3.89 11.74
N GLY A 138 -9.81 3.23 12.89
CA GLY A 138 -8.91 3.57 13.98
C GLY A 138 -7.47 3.22 13.61
N SER A 139 -6.48 3.93 14.16
CA SER A 139 -5.08 3.65 13.87
C SER A 139 -4.21 3.56 15.11
N ILE A 140 -3.23 2.64 15.07
CA ILE A 140 -2.15 2.53 16.04
C ILE A 140 -0.84 2.72 15.29
N LEU A 141 -0.14 3.80 15.59
CA LEU A 141 1.03 4.25 14.86
C LEU A 141 2.30 3.97 15.66
N LYS A 142 3.30 3.38 15.02
CA LYS A 142 4.63 3.17 15.59
C LYS A 142 5.69 3.62 14.61
N GLY A 143 6.21 4.82 14.81
CA GLY A 143 7.35 5.34 14.04
C GLY A 143 8.70 4.86 14.56
N GLY A 144 9.74 5.03 13.74
CA GLY A 144 11.13 4.76 14.13
C GLY A 144 11.60 5.66 15.29
N SER A 145 12.52 5.13 16.09
CA SER A 145 13.08 5.86 17.25
C SER A 145 13.94 7.07 16.87
N GLU A 146 14.42 7.08 15.64
CA GLU A 146 15.22 8.17 15.04
C GLU A 146 14.42 9.44 14.80
N ALA A 147 13.07 9.33 14.64
CA ALA A 147 12.17 10.45 14.42
C ALA A 147 11.13 10.61 15.56
N LEU A 148 11.46 10.15 16.75
CA LEU A 148 10.52 10.05 17.87
C LEU A 148 9.87 11.38 18.25
N ARG A 149 10.67 12.46 18.36
CA ARG A 149 10.16 13.79 18.76
C ARG A 149 9.28 14.39 17.69
N THR A 150 9.71 14.26 16.43
CA THR A 150 8.94 14.72 15.28
C THR A 150 7.60 14.00 15.19
N ASN A 151 7.62 12.66 15.30
CA ASN A 151 6.40 11.85 15.27
C ASN A 151 5.46 12.23 16.43
N LYS A 152 6.00 12.50 17.63
CA LYS A 152 5.19 12.91 18.76
C LYS A 152 4.57 14.29 18.54
N ALA A 153 5.31 15.27 18.08
CA ALA A 153 4.80 16.61 17.80
C ALA A 153 3.69 16.56 16.73
N LEU A 154 3.90 15.84 15.64
CA LEU A 154 2.88 15.63 14.61
C LEU A 154 1.64 14.93 15.16
N PHE A 155 1.83 13.86 15.93
CA PHE A 155 0.72 13.12 16.54
C PHE A 155 -0.10 13.98 17.50
N ASP A 156 0.55 14.74 18.39
CA ASP A 156 -0.14 15.58 19.37
C ASP A 156 -1.02 16.63 18.66
N VAL A 157 -0.51 17.25 17.59
CA VAL A 157 -1.29 18.21 16.76
C VAL A 157 -2.46 17.53 16.06
N ILE A 158 -2.23 16.37 15.43
CA ILE A 158 -3.28 15.61 14.73
C ILE A 158 -4.37 15.17 15.71
N TYR A 159 -3.96 14.62 16.87
CA TYR A 159 -4.87 14.13 17.88
C TYR A 159 -5.75 15.24 18.44
N GLN A 160 -5.13 16.33 18.88
CA GLN A 160 -5.86 17.47 19.46
C GLN A 160 -6.84 18.07 18.45
N ALA A 161 -6.38 18.39 17.24
CA ALA A 161 -7.24 18.95 16.19
C ALA A 161 -8.38 17.99 15.79
N GLY A 162 -8.13 16.68 15.77
CA GLY A 162 -9.15 15.67 15.51
C GLY A 162 -10.24 15.64 16.58
N ILE A 163 -9.86 15.67 17.87
CA ILE A 163 -10.79 15.71 18.99
C ILE A 163 -11.65 17.00 18.96
N GLU A 164 -11.03 18.15 18.76
CA GLU A 164 -11.71 19.44 18.67
C GLU A 164 -12.69 19.49 17.48
N ALA A 165 -12.38 18.77 16.40
CA ALA A 165 -13.26 18.64 15.24
C ALA A 165 -14.36 17.59 15.41
N GLY A 166 -14.41 16.85 16.52
CA GLY A 166 -15.46 15.90 16.88
C GLY A 166 -15.16 14.44 16.58
N LEU A 167 -13.89 14.07 16.33
CA LEU A 167 -13.50 12.66 16.30
C LEU A 167 -13.55 12.04 17.71
N PRO A 168 -13.85 10.75 17.86
CA PRO A 168 -13.89 10.09 19.17
C PRO A 168 -12.50 10.05 19.83
N GLU A 169 -12.43 10.11 21.14
CA GLU A 169 -11.18 9.85 21.86
C GLU A 169 -10.61 8.49 21.44
N TYR A 170 -9.30 8.38 21.35
CA TYR A 170 -8.59 7.19 20.87
C TYR A 170 -8.87 6.81 19.40
N PHE A 171 -9.34 7.74 18.55
CA PHE A 171 -9.43 7.47 17.11
C PHE A 171 -8.07 7.09 16.49
N THR A 172 -6.99 7.51 17.13
CA THR A 172 -5.60 7.14 16.83
C THR A 172 -4.78 7.05 18.11
N ALA A 173 -3.70 6.25 18.09
CA ALA A 173 -2.75 6.13 19.19
C ALA A 173 -1.32 6.04 18.67
N LEU A 174 -0.35 6.62 19.42
CA LEU A 174 1.08 6.53 19.11
C LEU A 174 1.79 5.62 20.11
N ILE A 175 2.58 4.68 19.60
CA ILE A 175 3.49 3.82 20.35
C ILE A 175 4.89 4.44 20.29
N GLU A 176 5.43 4.84 21.42
CA GLU A 176 6.71 5.55 21.48
C GLU A 176 7.91 4.59 21.61
N ASP A 177 7.78 3.51 22.37
CA ASP A 177 8.90 2.61 22.64
C ASP A 177 8.93 1.38 21.72
N ARG A 178 10.12 0.74 21.67
CA ARG A 178 10.34 -0.45 20.82
C ARG A 178 9.67 -1.71 21.39
N ALA A 179 9.48 -1.79 22.69
CA ALA A 179 8.85 -2.94 23.34
C ALA A 179 7.38 -3.07 22.93
N GLY A 180 6.72 -1.95 22.63
CA GLY A 180 5.35 -1.92 22.13
C GLY A 180 5.13 -2.72 20.85
N ILE A 181 6.14 -2.85 19.97
CA ILE A 181 6.01 -3.63 18.72
C ILE A 181 5.67 -5.10 19.04
N SER A 182 6.44 -5.72 19.96
CA SER A 182 6.24 -7.12 20.31
C SER A 182 4.88 -7.39 20.95
N GLU A 183 4.29 -6.38 21.59
CA GLU A 183 2.96 -6.49 22.18
C GLU A 183 1.85 -6.26 21.16
N ILE A 184 1.95 -5.20 20.34
CA ILE A 184 0.87 -4.87 19.40
C ILE A 184 0.70 -5.92 18.30
N ILE A 185 1.78 -6.56 17.83
CA ILE A 185 1.69 -7.64 16.82
C ILE A 185 0.95 -8.89 17.33
N LYS A 186 0.68 -8.97 18.63
CA LYS A 186 -0.07 -10.05 19.30
C LYS A 186 -1.48 -9.62 19.71
N CYS A 187 -1.89 -8.39 19.42
CA CYS A 187 -3.21 -7.87 19.84
C CYS A 187 -4.31 -8.16 18.78
N SER A 188 -4.41 -9.40 18.29
CA SER A 188 -5.38 -9.80 17.27
C SER A 188 -6.86 -9.59 17.64
N GLU A 189 -7.17 -9.49 18.94
CA GLU A 189 -8.51 -9.15 19.42
C GLU A 189 -8.89 -7.67 19.19
N SER A 190 -7.87 -6.78 19.04
CA SER A 190 -8.08 -5.34 18.99
C SER A 190 -7.56 -4.69 17.71
N ILE A 191 -6.65 -5.34 17.00
CA ILE A 191 -6.06 -4.85 15.73
C ILE A 191 -6.46 -5.80 14.61
N ASP A 192 -7.04 -5.26 13.55
CA ASP A 192 -7.58 -6.04 12.44
C ASP A 192 -6.59 -6.23 11.30
N LEU A 193 -5.64 -5.30 11.14
CA LEU A 193 -4.65 -5.32 10.07
C LEU A 193 -3.35 -4.65 10.53
N LEU A 194 -2.20 -5.22 10.14
CA LEU A 194 -0.90 -4.58 10.29
C LEU A 194 -0.33 -4.18 8.92
N ILE A 195 0.29 -3.00 8.87
CA ILE A 195 0.97 -2.48 7.70
C ILE A 195 2.40 -2.10 8.11
N PRO A 196 3.38 -3.00 7.97
CA PRO A 196 4.78 -2.66 8.18
C PRO A 196 5.33 -1.89 6.96
N ARG A 197 6.12 -0.84 7.23
CA ARG A 197 6.86 -0.05 6.24
C ARG A 197 8.31 0.14 6.71
N GLY A 198 9.22 -0.58 6.14
CA GLY A 198 10.64 -0.56 6.52
C GLY A 198 11.46 -1.47 5.63
N SER A 199 12.60 -1.92 6.16
CA SER A 199 13.46 -2.88 5.46
C SER A 199 12.77 -4.23 5.25
N ASN A 200 13.17 -4.96 4.20
CA ASN A 200 12.63 -6.28 3.86
C ASN A 200 12.69 -7.25 5.06
N ALA A 201 13.84 -7.27 5.77
CA ALA A 201 14.01 -8.09 6.96
C ALA A 201 13.03 -7.74 8.08
N PHE A 202 12.72 -6.44 8.25
CA PHE A 202 11.74 -5.98 9.23
C PHE A 202 10.31 -6.37 8.85
N VAL A 203 9.92 -6.18 7.58
CA VAL A 203 8.60 -6.58 7.09
C VAL A 203 8.41 -8.09 7.26
N LYS A 204 9.42 -8.88 6.85
CA LYS A 204 9.41 -10.32 7.02
C LYS A 204 9.29 -10.72 8.49
N PHE A 205 10.03 -10.07 9.39
CA PHE A 205 9.91 -10.32 10.82
C PHE A 205 8.48 -10.11 11.34
N ILE A 206 7.81 -9.04 10.92
CA ILE A 206 6.41 -8.79 11.32
C ILE A 206 5.48 -9.87 10.76
N MET A 207 5.64 -10.23 9.48
CA MET A 207 4.83 -11.28 8.83
C MET A 207 4.99 -12.64 9.53
N ASP A 208 6.22 -13.01 9.90
CA ASP A 208 6.51 -14.30 10.51
C ASP A 208 6.11 -14.38 12.00
N ASN A 209 5.93 -13.24 12.69
CA ASN A 209 5.72 -13.17 14.13
C ASN A 209 4.37 -12.59 14.56
N SER A 210 3.51 -12.19 13.63
CA SER A 210 2.21 -11.61 13.96
C SER A 210 1.09 -12.65 13.94
N ASP A 211 0.16 -12.51 14.90
CA ASP A 211 -1.12 -13.23 14.90
C ASP A 211 -2.22 -12.43 14.16
N ILE A 212 -1.90 -11.24 13.67
CA ILE A 212 -2.78 -10.32 12.95
C ILE A 212 -2.44 -10.41 11.46
N PRO A 213 -3.42 -10.37 10.54
CA PRO A 213 -3.15 -10.25 9.11
C PRO A 213 -2.19 -9.10 8.82
N VAL A 214 -1.17 -9.35 7.99
CA VAL A 214 -0.16 -8.36 7.61
C VAL A 214 -0.31 -8.03 6.13
N MET A 215 -0.47 -6.76 5.83
CA MET A 215 -0.47 -6.22 4.48
C MET A 215 0.90 -5.63 4.16
N GLY A 216 1.60 -6.21 3.21
CA GLY A 216 2.94 -5.76 2.81
C GLY A 216 3.58 -6.71 1.81
N HIS A 217 4.82 -6.42 1.51
CA HIS A 217 5.71 -7.27 0.72
C HIS A 217 7.11 -7.18 1.33
N ALA A 218 7.84 -8.30 1.34
CA ALA A 218 9.20 -8.33 1.86
C ALA A 218 10.22 -7.92 0.80
N ASP A 219 10.07 -8.40 -0.45
CA ASP A 219 11.01 -8.18 -1.53
C ASP A 219 10.30 -7.60 -2.76
N GLY A 220 11.03 -6.81 -3.57
CA GLY A 220 10.57 -6.24 -4.84
C GLY A 220 11.34 -6.83 -6.02
N ILE A 221 11.13 -8.13 -6.35
CA ILE A 221 11.76 -8.77 -7.51
C ILE A 221 10.81 -8.66 -8.69
N CYS A 222 10.93 -7.58 -9.45
CA CYS A 222 10.13 -7.30 -10.64
C CYS A 222 10.87 -7.67 -11.92
N HIS A 223 10.13 -8.11 -12.94
CA HIS A 223 10.68 -8.55 -14.22
C HIS A 223 10.21 -7.68 -15.38
N VAL A 224 11.08 -7.56 -16.38
CA VAL A 224 10.70 -7.15 -17.72
C VAL A 224 11.04 -8.30 -18.68
N TYR A 225 10.04 -8.84 -19.35
CA TYR A 225 10.23 -9.82 -20.39
C TYR A 225 10.10 -9.15 -21.78
N VAL A 226 11.11 -9.31 -22.62
CA VAL A 226 11.10 -8.84 -24.00
C VAL A 226 10.88 -10.03 -24.93
N ASP A 227 9.71 -10.05 -25.55
CA ASP A 227 9.28 -11.11 -26.45
C ASP A 227 9.92 -10.94 -27.85
N LYS A 228 9.97 -12.02 -28.64
CA LYS A 228 10.52 -12.00 -30.02
C LYS A 228 9.83 -10.98 -30.95
N ASP A 229 8.54 -10.73 -30.70
CA ASP A 229 7.72 -9.80 -31.48
C ASP A 229 7.75 -8.38 -30.87
N ALA A 230 8.75 -8.04 -30.05
CA ALA A 230 8.88 -6.73 -29.45
C ALA A 230 9.40 -5.68 -30.43
N ASP A 231 8.83 -4.48 -30.37
CA ASP A 231 9.44 -3.28 -30.95
C ASP A 231 10.59 -2.82 -30.05
N LEU A 232 11.83 -2.97 -30.52
CA LEU A 232 13.01 -2.65 -29.72
C LEU A 232 13.16 -1.15 -29.44
N ASP A 233 12.59 -0.28 -30.25
CA ASP A 233 12.62 1.16 -30.03
C ASP A 233 11.69 1.56 -28.85
N LYS A 234 10.70 0.74 -28.52
CA LYS A 234 9.90 0.82 -27.28
C LYS A 234 10.54 0.07 -26.12
N ALA A 235 11.10 -1.13 -26.38
CA ALA A 235 11.65 -2.00 -25.34
C ALA A 235 12.84 -1.36 -24.62
N ILE A 236 13.79 -0.79 -25.34
CA ILE A 236 15.02 -0.23 -24.76
C ILE A 236 14.73 0.90 -23.77
N PRO A 237 13.96 1.96 -24.10
CA PRO A 237 13.59 2.99 -23.13
C PRO A 237 12.82 2.45 -21.94
N LEU A 238 11.92 1.46 -22.16
CA LEU A 238 11.11 0.86 -21.11
C LEU A 238 11.99 0.10 -20.08
N ILE A 239 12.94 -0.71 -20.54
CA ILE A 239 13.87 -1.43 -19.66
C ILE A 239 14.68 -0.43 -18.82
N ILE A 240 15.20 0.63 -19.46
CA ILE A 240 15.98 1.67 -18.79
C ILE A 240 15.14 2.37 -17.72
N ASP A 241 13.92 2.81 -18.08
CA ASP A 241 13.02 3.46 -17.11
C ASP A 241 12.66 2.54 -15.96
N ALA A 242 12.30 1.28 -16.23
CA ALA A 242 11.94 0.30 -15.23
C ALA A 242 13.06 0.08 -14.19
N LYS A 243 14.35 0.23 -14.59
CA LYS A 243 15.47 0.10 -13.66
C LYS A 243 15.94 1.43 -13.08
N THR A 244 16.03 2.50 -13.87
CA THR A 244 16.82 3.68 -13.50
C THR A 244 16.01 4.88 -13.01
N GLN A 245 14.70 4.92 -13.24
CA GLN A 245 13.86 6.03 -12.81
C GLN A 245 13.92 6.26 -11.30
N TYR A 246 13.87 5.17 -10.51
CA TYR A 246 14.18 5.18 -9.08
C TYR A 246 14.59 3.77 -8.63
N VAL A 247 15.87 3.51 -8.59
CA VAL A 247 16.47 2.18 -8.38
C VAL A 247 16.14 1.54 -7.02
N ALA A 248 15.90 2.35 -5.99
CA ALA A 248 15.62 1.89 -4.63
C ALA A 248 14.12 1.66 -4.34
N ALA A 249 13.29 1.60 -5.37
CA ALA A 249 11.87 1.29 -5.21
C ALA A 249 11.60 -0.19 -5.48
N CYS A 250 10.70 -0.78 -4.69
CA CYS A 250 10.32 -2.20 -4.80
C CYS A 250 9.69 -2.61 -6.15
N ASN A 251 9.26 -1.64 -6.96
CA ASN A 251 8.76 -1.85 -8.32
C ASN A 251 9.80 -1.54 -9.41
N ALA A 252 11.07 -1.29 -9.04
CA ALA A 252 12.16 -1.27 -10.00
C ALA A 252 12.42 -2.68 -10.53
N ALA A 253 12.70 -2.79 -11.83
CA ALA A 253 13.00 -4.09 -12.42
C ALA A 253 14.35 -4.62 -11.92
N GLU A 254 14.37 -5.87 -11.48
CA GLU A 254 15.56 -6.56 -10.99
C GLU A 254 16.03 -7.65 -11.94
N THR A 255 15.11 -8.18 -12.76
CA THR A 255 15.41 -9.24 -13.73
C THR A 255 14.88 -8.87 -15.12
N LEU A 256 15.74 -9.03 -16.11
CA LEU A 256 15.45 -8.90 -17.54
C LEU A 256 15.42 -10.27 -18.19
N LEU A 257 14.26 -10.68 -18.66
CA LEU A 257 14.09 -11.90 -19.44
C LEU A 257 14.05 -11.57 -20.93
N LEU A 258 14.86 -12.23 -21.72
CA LEU A 258 14.98 -11.98 -23.16
C LEU A 258 14.64 -13.24 -23.96
N HIS A 259 13.71 -13.12 -24.91
CA HIS A 259 13.50 -14.18 -25.87
C HIS A 259 14.79 -14.46 -26.64
N LYS A 260 15.15 -15.73 -26.82
CA LYS A 260 16.42 -16.16 -27.43
C LYS A 260 16.73 -15.50 -28.78
N ASP A 261 15.71 -15.28 -29.62
CA ASP A 261 15.88 -14.78 -30.97
C ASP A 261 16.27 -13.28 -31.05
N ILE A 262 16.07 -12.52 -29.96
CA ILE A 262 16.36 -11.08 -29.90
C ILE A 262 17.35 -10.69 -28.81
N ALA A 263 17.75 -11.63 -27.97
CA ALA A 263 18.60 -11.37 -26.80
C ALA A 263 19.90 -10.66 -27.16
N GLU A 264 20.58 -11.09 -28.21
CA GLU A 264 21.84 -10.50 -28.67
C GLU A 264 21.66 -9.03 -29.09
N GLU A 265 20.60 -8.73 -29.88
CA GLU A 265 20.34 -7.38 -30.36
C GLU A 265 19.93 -6.43 -29.22
N VAL A 266 19.14 -6.89 -28.27
CA VAL A 266 18.78 -6.12 -27.07
C VAL A 266 20.03 -5.79 -26.25
N MET A 267 20.86 -6.81 -25.94
CA MET A 267 22.08 -6.63 -25.16
C MET A 267 23.12 -5.75 -25.85
N LYS A 268 23.12 -5.67 -27.17
CA LYS A 268 23.96 -4.75 -27.94
C LYS A 268 23.49 -3.30 -27.81
N ARG A 269 22.16 -3.04 -27.76
CA ARG A 269 21.60 -1.69 -27.70
C ARG A 269 21.61 -1.08 -26.30
N LEU A 270 21.40 -1.89 -25.23
CA LEU A 270 21.21 -1.41 -23.86
C LEU A 270 22.38 -0.57 -23.31
N PRO A 271 23.68 -0.99 -23.44
CA PRO A 271 24.79 -0.27 -22.79
C PRO A 271 25.00 1.18 -23.27
N GLY A 272 24.57 1.50 -24.48
CA GLY A 272 24.70 2.85 -25.05
C GLY A 272 23.46 3.73 -24.93
N ALA A 273 22.35 3.18 -24.47
CA ALA A 273 21.04 3.85 -24.54
C ALA A 273 20.70 4.66 -23.26
N SER A 274 21.41 4.47 -22.17
CA SER A 274 21.20 5.19 -20.90
C SER A 274 22.39 6.05 -20.51
N LYS A 275 22.11 7.23 -19.91
CA LYS A 275 23.14 8.07 -19.28
C LYS A 275 23.64 7.46 -17.97
N THR A 276 22.81 6.64 -17.31
CA THR A 276 23.14 5.92 -16.08
C THR A 276 23.62 4.53 -16.47
N ALA A 277 24.85 4.18 -16.07
CA ALA A 277 25.38 2.84 -16.30
C ALA A 277 24.60 1.82 -15.45
N VAL A 278 24.11 0.78 -16.07
CA VAL A 278 23.49 -0.38 -15.42
C VAL A 278 24.37 -1.59 -15.67
N GLU A 279 24.69 -2.32 -14.63
CA GLU A 279 25.39 -3.60 -14.71
C GLU A 279 24.39 -4.71 -15.04
N TYR A 280 24.49 -5.28 -16.24
CA TYR A 280 23.68 -6.41 -16.67
C TYR A 280 24.40 -7.72 -16.38
N ILE A 281 23.91 -8.50 -15.41
CA ILE A 281 24.55 -9.70 -14.88
C ILE A 281 23.92 -10.93 -15.52
N PRO A 282 24.63 -11.73 -16.35
CA PRO A 282 24.10 -12.99 -16.83
C PRO A 282 23.77 -13.91 -15.66
N ALA A 283 22.56 -14.48 -15.64
CA ALA A 283 22.16 -15.42 -14.60
C ALA A 283 23.05 -16.67 -14.62
N ALA A 284 23.68 -17.00 -13.50
CA ALA A 284 24.51 -18.19 -13.31
C ALA A 284 23.91 -19.15 -12.28
N SER A 285 23.13 -18.65 -11.34
CA SER A 285 22.48 -19.43 -10.29
C SER A 285 21.12 -18.83 -9.90
N GLU A 286 20.36 -19.57 -9.10
CA GLU A 286 19.08 -19.08 -8.54
C GLU A 286 19.25 -17.88 -7.59
N GLU A 287 20.42 -17.75 -6.95
CA GLU A 287 20.77 -16.67 -6.04
C GLU A 287 20.88 -15.30 -6.75
N ASP A 288 21.01 -15.31 -8.09
CA ASP A 288 21.06 -14.08 -8.89
C ASP A 288 19.67 -13.43 -9.03
N PHE A 289 18.59 -14.17 -8.81
CA PHE A 289 17.21 -13.65 -8.88
C PHE A 289 16.79 -13.03 -7.55
N ARG A 290 17.30 -11.82 -7.29
CA ARG A 290 17.12 -11.10 -6.04
C ARG A 290 16.90 -9.61 -6.26
N GLU A 291 16.44 -8.93 -5.22
CA GLU A 291 16.36 -7.48 -5.18
C GLU A 291 17.74 -6.87 -4.91
N TYR A 292 18.28 -6.11 -5.87
CA TYR A 292 19.60 -5.46 -5.75
C TYR A 292 19.51 -4.09 -5.09
N LEU A 293 18.41 -3.34 -5.32
CA LEU A 293 18.29 -1.94 -4.91
C LEU A 293 19.44 -1.05 -5.42
N ASP A 294 20.05 -1.45 -6.53
CA ASP A 294 21.23 -0.85 -7.14
C ASP A 294 21.07 -0.85 -8.66
N TYR A 295 21.95 -0.15 -9.36
CA TYR A 295 22.01 -0.12 -10.84
C TYR A 295 22.55 -1.46 -11.40
N LYS A 296 21.94 -2.54 -10.97
CA LYS A 296 22.22 -3.93 -11.37
C LYS A 296 20.94 -4.62 -11.78
N MET A 297 21.04 -5.49 -12.76
CA MET A 297 19.91 -6.24 -13.26
C MET A 297 20.38 -7.61 -13.75
N THR A 298 19.76 -8.67 -13.26
CA THR A 298 20.01 -10.02 -13.76
C THR A 298 19.40 -10.20 -15.14
N VAL A 299 20.13 -10.83 -16.05
CA VAL A 299 19.67 -11.13 -17.42
C VAL A 299 19.60 -12.64 -17.61
N LYS A 300 18.44 -13.11 -18.07
CA LYS A 300 18.24 -14.51 -18.46
C LYS A 300 17.63 -14.59 -19.85
N VAL A 301 18.21 -15.44 -20.70
CA VAL A 301 17.61 -15.80 -22.00
C VAL A 301 16.61 -16.94 -21.78
N VAL A 302 15.44 -16.80 -22.38
CA VAL A 302 14.34 -17.78 -22.31
C VAL A 302 13.90 -18.21 -23.71
N GLU A 303 13.36 -19.41 -23.80
CA GLU A 303 12.92 -19.99 -25.09
C GLU A 303 11.70 -19.27 -25.67
N ASP A 304 10.73 -18.95 -24.78
CA ASP A 304 9.46 -18.33 -25.18
C ASP A 304 8.75 -17.64 -23.99
N VAL A 305 7.56 -17.10 -24.24
CA VAL A 305 6.72 -16.46 -23.25
C VAL A 305 6.30 -17.41 -22.11
N ARG A 306 6.17 -18.72 -22.38
CA ARG A 306 5.77 -19.70 -21.35
C ARG A 306 6.88 -19.95 -20.35
N GLU A 307 8.13 -20.03 -20.83
CA GLU A 307 9.27 -20.12 -19.92
C GLU A 307 9.43 -18.84 -19.11
N ALA A 308 9.23 -17.67 -19.73
CA ALA A 308 9.23 -16.39 -19.01
C ALA A 308 8.17 -16.36 -17.89
N ILE A 309 6.94 -16.78 -18.16
CA ILE A 309 5.85 -16.87 -17.18
C ILE A 309 6.21 -17.84 -16.04
N ALA A 310 6.71 -19.02 -16.37
CA ALA A 310 7.11 -20.02 -15.37
C ALA A 310 8.23 -19.48 -14.46
N HIS A 311 9.20 -18.78 -15.06
CA HIS A 311 10.29 -18.14 -14.33
C HIS A 311 9.77 -17.06 -13.37
N ILE A 312 8.92 -16.13 -13.85
CA ILE A 312 8.36 -15.05 -13.05
C ILE A 312 7.53 -15.59 -11.89
N ASN A 313 6.68 -16.58 -12.14
CA ASN A 313 5.85 -17.18 -11.08
C ASN A 313 6.66 -17.93 -10.02
N HIS A 314 7.88 -18.37 -10.35
CA HIS A 314 8.75 -19.09 -9.43
C HIS A 314 9.69 -18.16 -8.64
N TYR A 315 10.32 -17.18 -9.32
CA TYR A 315 11.36 -16.34 -8.72
C TYR A 315 10.86 -14.93 -8.39
N GLY A 316 9.74 -14.51 -8.94
CA GLY A 316 9.18 -13.18 -8.70
C GLY A 316 8.61 -13.00 -7.30
N SER A 317 8.60 -11.76 -6.85
CA SER A 317 7.98 -11.38 -5.57
C SER A 317 6.46 -11.17 -5.64
N HIS A 318 5.85 -11.48 -6.78
CA HIS A 318 4.43 -11.20 -7.09
C HIS A 318 4.06 -9.71 -7.01
N HIS A 319 5.05 -8.83 -7.18
CA HIS A 319 4.83 -7.39 -7.15
C HIS A 319 4.33 -6.89 -8.50
N THR A 320 5.21 -6.67 -9.46
CA THR A 320 4.85 -6.10 -10.76
C THR A 320 5.79 -6.62 -11.85
N ASP A 321 5.21 -7.18 -12.90
CA ASP A 321 5.97 -7.72 -14.02
C ASP A 321 5.41 -7.22 -15.35
N SER A 322 6.27 -7.05 -16.34
CA SER A 322 5.91 -6.48 -17.63
C SER A 322 6.38 -7.34 -18.79
N ILE A 323 5.55 -7.46 -19.82
CA ILE A 323 5.93 -7.97 -21.14
C ILE A 323 6.04 -6.82 -22.14
N VAL A 324 7.06 -6.86 -22.99
CA VAL A 324 7.19 -5.98 -24.15
C VAL A 324 7.01 -6.81 -25.40
N THR A 325 5.94 -6.56 -26.15
CA THR A 325 5.58 -7.28 -27.38
C THR A 325 4.55 -6.52 -28.20
N GLU A 326 4.58 -6.69 -29.52
CA GLU A 326 3.51 -6.23 -30.43
C GLU A 326 2.50 -7.39 -30.69
N ASN A 327 2.74 -8.58 -30.17
CA ASN A 327 1.87 -9.74 -30.30
C ASN A 327 0.83 -9.78 -29.18
N ALA A 328 -0.42 -9.39 -29.51
CA ALA A 328 -1.51 -9.35 -28.53
C ALA A 328 -1.79 -10.72 -27.88
N ALA A 329 -1.65 -11.82 -28.62
CA ALA A 329 -1.87 -13.16 -28.05
C ALA A 329 -0.80 -13.54 -27.00
N ALA A 330 0.45 -13.13 -27.22
CA ALA A 330 1.51 -13.32 -26.24
C ALA A 330 1.28 -12.42 -25.00
N ALA A 331 0.83 -11.17 -25.21
CA ALA A 331 0.49 -10.26 -24.13
C ALA A 331 -0.69 -10.79 -23.27
N ASP A 332 -1.76 -11.25 -23.92
CA ASP A 332 -2.93 -11.83 -23.21
C ASP A 332 -2.54 -13.08 -22.43
N LEU A 333 -1.71 -13.96 -23.00
CA LEU A 333 -1.22 -15.15 -22.31
C LEU A 333 -0.40 -14.76 -21.07
N PHE A 334 0.50 -13.78 -21.21
CA PHE A 334 1.32 -13.27 -20.12
C PHE A 334 0.46 -12.66 -19.01
N GLN A 335 -0.44 -11.75 -19.37
CA GLN A 335 -1.31 -11.07 -18.40
C GLN A 335 -2.25 -12.02 -17.64
N ASN A 336 -2.67 -13.11 -18.26
CA ASN A 336 -3.54 -14.10 -17.62
C ASN A 336 -2.80 -15.13 -16.76
N LEU A 337 -1.54 -15.44 -17.05
CA LEU A 337 -0.82 -16.52 -16.37
C LEU A 337 0.26 -16.04 -15.40
N VAL A 338 0.72 -14.81 -15.47
CA VAL A 338 1.63 -14.24 -14.47
C VAL A 338 0.83 -13.89 -13.20
N ASP A 339 1.24 -14.46 -12.07
CA ASP A 339 0.56 -14.30 -10.79
C ASP A 339 1.17 -13.16 -9.97
N SER A 340 1.15 -11.96 -10.51
CA SER A 340 1.62 -10.74 -9.84
C SER A 340 0.50 -9.75 -9.60
N ALA A 341 0.70 -8.82 -8.66
CA ALA A 341 -0.27 -7.78 -8.31
C ALA A 341 -0.46 -6.78 -9.47
N GLY A 342 0.62 -6.50 -10.20
CA GLY A 342 0.59 -5.72 -11.45
C GLY A 342 1.16 -6.55 -12.60
N VAL A 343 0.41 -6.69 -13.70
CA VAL A 343 0.89 -7.40 -14.90
C VAL A 343 0.67 -6.49 -16.10
N TYR A 344 1.78 -6.00 -16.67
CA TYR A 344 1.76 -4.94 -17.64
C TYR A 344 2.11 -5.40 -19.06
N TRP A 345 1.57 -4.71 -20.00
CA TRP A 345 1.89 -4.83 -21.42
C TRP A 345 2.41 -3.50 -21.94
N ASN A 346 3.64 -3.49 -22.47
CA ASN A 346 4.31 -2.31 -23.02
C ASN A 346 4.34 -1.10 -22.08
N ALA A 347 4.50 -1.34 -20.78
CA ALA A 347 4.60 -0.31 -19.76
C ALA A 347 5.66 -0.64 -18.72
N SER A 348 6.32 0.39 -18.20
CA SER A 348 7.34 0.25 -17.16
C SER A 348 6.73 -0.25 -15.84
N THR A 349 7.42 -1.14 -15.12
CA THR A 349 7.01 -1.60 -13.80
C THR A 349 6.90 -0.45 -12.79
N ARG A 350 7.58 0.67 -13.06
CA ARG A 350 7.53 1.88 -12.25
C ARG A 350 6.16 2.57 -12.18
N PHE A 351 5.21 2.17 -13.02
CA PHE A 351 3.82 2.65 -12.89
C PHE A 351 3.08 2.09 -11.68
N ALA A 352 3.56 1.03 -11.03
CA ALA A 352 2.92 0.43 -9.84
C ALA A 352 3.01 1.33 -8.60
N ASP A 353 2.19 2.36 -8.56
CA ASP A 353 2.19 3.43 -7.57
C ASP A 353 0.79 4.02 -7.47
N GLY A 354 0.29 4.23 -6.26
CA GLY A 354 -1.08 4.70 -6.04
C GLY A 354 -1.37 6.07 -6.64
N PHE A 355 -0.39 6.97 -6.66
CA PHE A 355 -0.57 8.28 -7.32
C PHE A 355 -0.60 8.16 -8.84
N ARG A 356 0.27 7.30 -9.43
CA ARG A 356 0.28 7.05 -10.88
C ARG A 356 -0.96 6.30 -11.35
N TYR A 357 -1.55 5.47 -10.49
CA TYR A 357 -2.84 4.82 -10.77
C TYR A 357 -4.05 5.77 -10.59
N GLY A 358 -3.82 6.98 -10.11
CA GLY A 358 -4.90 7.94 -9.88
C GLY A 358 -5.68 7.70 -8.58
N PHE A 359 -5.15 6.88 -7.65
CA PHE A 359 -5.82 6.63 -6.35
C PHE A 359 -5.66 7.79 -5.36
N GLY A 360 -4.86 8.80 -5.69
CA GLY A 360 -4.65 10.02 -4.91
C GLY A 360 -3.83 9.85 -3.64
N ALA A 361 -3.68 8.64 -3.14
CA ALA A 361 -2.90 8.32 -1.95
C ALA A 361 -2.55 6.82 -1.91
N GLU A 362 -1.49 6.47 -1.17
CA GLU A 362 -1.06 5.09 -0.98
C GLU A 362 -0.58 4.87 0.45
N VAL A 363 -1.10 3.84 1.11
CA VAL A 363 -0.65 3.42 2.44
C VAL A 363 0.47 2.39 2.36
N GLY A 364 0.59 1.69 1.25
CA GLY A 364 1.59 0.67 1.01
C GLY A 364 1.27 -0.16 -0.22
N ILE A 365 2.08 -1.18 -0.48
CA ILE A 365 1.88 -2.14 -1.56
C ILE A 365 1.77 -3.54 -0.94
N SER A 366 0.82 -4.33 -1.42
CA SER A 366 0.61 -5.71 -1.00
C SER A 366 0.77 -6.66 -2.18
N THR A 367 1.55 -7.72 -2.01
CA THR A 367 1.71 -8.78 -3.01
C THR A 367 0.90 -10.04 -2.67
N GLY A 368 0.29 -10.08 -1.48
CA GLY A 368 -0.57 -11.19 -1.07
C GLY A 368 -1.82 -11.33 -1.94
N LYS A 369 -2.43 -12.54 -1.93
CA LYS A 369 -3.68 -12.80 -2.68
C LYS A 369 -4.94 -12.39 -1.94
N MET A 370 -4.87 -12.27 -0.62
CA MET A 370 -5.99 -11.72 0.15
C MET A 370 -6.05 -10.21 -0.07
N PRO A 371 -7.22 -9.63 -0.40
CA PRO A 371 -7.36 -8.19 -0.60
C PRO A 371 -6.96 -7.39 0.65
N PRO A 372 -6.36 -6.20 0.47
CA PRO A 372 -6.05 -5.57 -0.82
C PRO A 372 -4.77 -6.12 -1.46
N ARG A 373 -4.63 -6.00 -2.78
CA ARG A 373 -3.45 -6.41 -3.55
C ARG A 373 -2.99 -5.27 -4.48
N GLY A 374 -1.69 -5.13 -4.68
CA GLY A 374 -1.09 -4.03 -5.44
C GLY A 374 -0.91 -2.75 -4.61
N PRO A 375 -0.78 -1.58 -5.24
CA PRO A 375 -0.80 -0.28 -4.58
C PRO A 375 -2.12 -0.07 -3.84
N VAL A 376 -2.03 0.22 -2.53
CA VAL A 376 -3.20 0.27 -1.64
C VAL A 376 -3.55 1.70 -1.32
N GLY A 377 -4.60 2.21 -1.96
CA GLY A 377 -5.25 3.47 -1.65
C GLY A 377 -6.42 3.30 -0.68
N LEU A 378 -7.37 4.25 -0.71
CA LEU A 378 -8.55 4.25 0.17
C LEU A 378 -9.40 2.98 0.06
N ASP A 379 -9.56 2.45 -1.15
CA ASP A 379 -10.38 1.24 -1.40
C ASP A 379 -9.78 0.00 -0.74
N GLY A 380 -8.47 -0.02 -0.53
CA GLY A 380 -7.80 -1.10 0.18
C GLY A 380 -7.91 -1.02 1.70
N LEU A 381 -8.46 0.07 2.25
CA LEU A 381 -8.67 0.27 3.68
C LEU A 381 -10.13 0.02 4.11
N VAL A 382 -10.94 -0.52 3.22
CA VAL A 382 -12.31 -0.93 3.51
C VAL A 382 -12.54 -2.39 3.16
N THR A 383 -13.48 -2.99 3.83
CA THR A 383 -14.06 -4.29 3.51
C THR A 383 -15.54 -4.11 3.25
N TYR A 384 -16.35 -5.15 3.33
CA TYR A 384 -17.79 -5.04 3.17
C TYR A 384 -18.55 -5.83 4.23
N LYS A 385 -19.79 -5.43 4.46
CA LYS A 385 -20.77 -6.18 5.25
C LYS A 385 -22.10 -6.28 4.50
N TYR A 386 -22.89 -7.25 4.88
CA TYR A 386 -24.24 -7.38 4.39
C TYR A 386 -25.22 -6.69 5.32
N LYS A 387 -26.17 -5.92 4.74
CA LYS A 387 -27.32 -5.37 5.42
C LYS A 387 -28.56 -6.04 4.83
N LEU A 388 -29.38 -6.67 5.66
CA LEU A 388 -30.64 -7.28 5.26
C LEU A 388 -31.80 -6.49 5.90
N LYS A 389 -32.62 -5.90 5.07
CA LYS A 389 -33.83 -5.19 5.48
C LYS A 389 -35.06 -6.05 5.16
N GLY A 390 -35.82 -6.37 6.16
CA GLY A 390 -37.05 -7.16 6.02
C GLY A 390 -38.20 -6.55 6.80
N ASN A 391 -39.38 -7.21 6.73
CA ASN A 391 -40.58 -6.86 7.47
C ASN A 391 -41.19 -8.13 8.08
N GLY A 392 -40.51 -8.70 9.07
CA GLY A 392 -40.98 -9.91 9.76
C GLY A 392 -40.77 -11.21 8.97
N HIS A 393 -39.87 -11.24 7.97
CA HIS A 393 -39.55 -12.46 7.23
C HIS A 393 -38.78 -13.44 8.12
N ILE A 394 -39.17 -14.71 8.08
CA ILE A 394 -38.56 -15.81 8.82
C ILE A 394 -38.14 -16.92 7.85
N VAL A 395 -36.97 -17.52 8.09
CA VAL A 395 -36.44 -18.60 7.23
C VAL A 395 -37.37 -19.82 7.21
N GLY A 396 -38.12 -20.09 8.30
CA GLY A 396 -39.04 -21.20 8.40
C GLY A 396 -40.14 -21.19 7.33
N ASP A 397 -40.61 -20.01 6.91
CA ASP A 397 -41.63 -19.90 5.86
C ASP A 397 -41.07 -20.32 4.48
N TYR A 398 -39.82 -20.06 4.21
CA TYR A 398 -39.14 -20.50 2.98
C TYR A 398 -38.76 -21.99 3.05
N ALA A 399 -38.26 -22.43 4.19
CA ALA A 399 -37.90 -23.85 4.38
C ALA A 399 -39.11 -24.79 4.30
N SER A 400 -40.30 -24.34 4.73
CA SER A 400 -41.54 -25.10 4.65
C SER A 400 -42.25 -25.00 3.30
N GLY A 401 -41.76 -24.18 2.36
CA GLY A 401 -42.41 -23.91 1.08
C GLY A 401 -43.64 -22.99 1.15
N LYS A 402 -43.90 -22.38 2.31
CA LYS A 402 -44.96 -21.39 2.48
C LYS A 402 -44.70 -20.09 1.72
N ARG A 403 -43.41 -19.72 1.58
CA ARG A 403 -42.88 -18.62 0.76
C ARG A 403 -41.79 -19.12 -0.16
N SER A 404 -41.54 -18.37 -1.24
CA SER A 404 -40.44 -18.61 -2.19
C SER A 404 -39.60 -17.35 -2.38
N PHE A 405 -38.32 -17.52 -2.69
CA PHE A 405 -37.47 -16.39 -3.10
C PHE A 405 -37.78 -15.96 -4.53
N HIS A 406 -37.82 -14.66 -4.78
CA HIS A 406 -38.06 -14.04 -6.08
C HIS A 406 -36.93 -13.05 -6.39
N PHE A 407 -35.72 -13.56 -6.51
CA PHE A 407 -34.51 -12.74 -6.68
C PHE A 407 -34.63 -11.72 -7.80
N ARG A 408 -34.48 -10.43 -7.45
CA ARG A 408 -34.48 -9.31 -8.37
C ARG A 408 -33.30 -8.37 -8.04
N GLU A 409 -32.48 -8.07 -9.03
CA GLU A 409 -31.43 -7.05 -8.90
C GLU A 409 -32.08 -5.65 -8.83
N LEU A 410 -31.54 -4.76 -7.98
CA LEU A 410 -32.07 -3.41 -7.76
C LEU A 410 -31.09 -2.35 -8.28
#